data_c7b3372b7165d3319ca3f4eed136f6ec
#
_entry.id   c7b3372b7165d3319ca3f4eed136f6ec
#
_cell.length_a   1.000
_cell.length_b   1.000
_cell.length_c   1.000
_cell.angle_alpha   90.00
_cell.angle_beta   90.00
_cell.angle_gamma   90.00
#
_symmetry.space_group_name_H-M   'P 1'
#
loop_
_entity.id
_entity.type
_entity.pdbx_description
1 polymer ?
#
loop_
_entity_poly.entity_id
_entity_poly.type
_entity_poly.pdbx_seq_one_letter_code
_entity_poly.pdbx_strand_id
1 'polypeptide(L)'
;PRTLKMAGAVADGVFIRVGTHSSNILSSIKVIWEGAEEAGRDKKDVKLGIIFHTVLHDHIEQATLMAKSMAAGYFEYSPVLFENLGYEWNGPDPEELKANEDVWPDFHHSSDLVASGSIVNFISTEQARSFALVGGNDDISTQLLNVLYTAAENGIEFEHVVLHPIPNPPTPDEGPGSYLERVPREILPAVRNALSTSLG
;
A
#
# COMPACT_ATOMS: atom_id res chain seq x y z
N PRO A 1 16.97 0.48 -1.13
CA PRO A 1 17.62 -0.70 -1.74
C PRO A 1 18.52 -1.45 -0.75
N ARG A 2 19.45 -0.78 -0.03
CA ARG A 2 20.39 -1.45 0.88
C ARG A 2 19.70 -2.26 2.00
N THR A 3 18.65 -1.71 2.60
CA THR A 3 17.88 -2.38 3.68
C THR A 3 17.18 -3.64 3.17
N LEU A 4 16.57 -3.58 1.98
CA LEU A 4 15.91 -4.75 1.38
C LEU A 4 16.92 -5.86 1.06
N LYS A 5 18.08 -5.50 0.51
CA LYS A 5 19.16 -6.44 0.20
C LYS A 5 19.70 -7.10 1.48
N MET A 6 19.95 -6.30 2.51
CA MET A 6 20.36 -6.81 3.82
C MET A 6 19.30 -7.75 4.42
N ALA A 7 18.02 -7.36 4.34
CA ALA A 7 16.94 -8.23 4.84
C ALA A 7 16.92 -9.58 4.14
N GLY A 8 17.07 -9.64 2.81
CA GLY A 8 17.20 -10.88 2.06
C GLY A 8 18.38 -11.73 2.52
N ALA A 9 19.51 -11.10 2.82
CA ALA A 9 20.71 -11.81 3.25
C ALA A 9 20.58 -12.49 4.63
N VAL A 10 19.81 -11.92 5.57
CA VAL A 10 19.85 -12.36 6.98
C VAL A 10 18.49 -12.69 7.62
N ALA A 11 17.38 -12.21 7.06
CA ALA A 11 16.06 -12.39 7.68
C ALA A 11 15.39 -13.69 7.24
N ASP A 12 14.57 -14.30 8.13
CA ASP A 12 13.71 -15.43 7.79
C ASP A 12 12.46 -14.99 7.00
N GLY A 13 12.04 -13.75 7.15
CA GLY A 13 10.95 -13.16 6.41
C GLY A 13 11.03 -11.64 6.35
N VAL A 14 10.42 -11.06 5.32
CA VAL A 14 10.45 -9.62 5.05
C VAL A 14 9.05 -9.13 4.72
N PHE A 15 8.58 -8.14 5.47
CA PHE A 15 7.41 -7.37 5.10
C PHE A 15 7.81 -6.14 4.27
N ILE A 16 7.20 -5.98 3.10
CA ILE A 16 7.35 -4.75 2.30
C ILE A 16 6.10 -3.88 2.40
N ARG A 17 6.30 -2.56 2.35
CA ARG A 17 5.24 -1.56 2.24
C ARG A 17 5.65 -0.53 1.19
N VAL A 18 5.28 -0.80 -0.07
CA VAL A 18 5.76 -0.06 -1.26
C VAL A 18 4.62 0.38 -2.18
N GLY A 19 3.41 0.43 -1.64
CA GLY A 19 2.18 0.69 -2.39
C GLY A 19 1.62 -0.55 -3.06
N THR A 20 0.73 -0.33 -4.02
CA THR A 20 -0.05 -1.35 -4.73
C THR A 20 0.45 -1.61 -6.15
N HIS A 21 1.30 -0.73 -6.69
CA HIS A 21 1.78 -0.83 -8.06
C HIS A 21 2.79 -1.96 -8.23
N SER A 22 2.56 -2.81 -9.23
CA SER A 22 3.38 -4.00 -9.50
C SER A 22 4.87 -3.70 -9.66
N SER A 23 5.24 -2.63 -10.35
CA SER A 23 6.66 -2.27 -10.55
C SER A 23 7.41 -2.05 -9.23
N ASN A 24 6.80 -1.38 -8.25
CA ASN A 24 7.42 -1.18 -6.94
C ASN A 24 7.51 -2.50 -6.16
N ILE A 25 6.48 -3.34 -6.25
CA ILE A 25 6.45 -4.66 -5.59
C ILE A 25 7.53 -5.56 -6.18
N LEU A 26 7.53 -5.74 -7.50
CA LEU A 26 8.46 -6.64 -8.20
C LEU A 26 9.92 -6.20 -8.01
N SER A 27 10.22 -4.90 -8.16
CA SER A 27 11.56 -4.38 -7.97
C SER A 27 12.07 -4.57 -6.53
N SER A 28 11.20 -4.38 -5.52
CA SER A 28 11.55 -4.56 -4.13
C SER A 28 11.87 -6.03 -3.79
N ILE A 29 11.04 -6.94 -4.29
CA ILE A 29 11.24 -8.39 -4.07
C ILE A 29 12.49 -8.87 -4.79
N LYS A 30 12.74 -8.40 -6.00
CA LYS A 30 13.98 -8.71 -6.72
C LYS A 30 15.22 -8.36 -5.89
N VAL A 31 15.26 -7.18 -5.27
CA VAL A 31 16.38 -6.76 -4.41
C VAL A 31 16.52 -7.64 -3.16
N ILE A 32 15.40 -8.09 -2.58
CA ILE A 32 15.42 -9.04 -1.45
C ILE A 32 16.04 -10.37 -1.90
N TRP A 33 15.60 -10.91 -3.02
CA TRP A 33 16.11 -12.17 -3.56
C TRP A 33 17.59 -12.10 -3.96
N GLU A 34 18.02 -11.01 -4.59
CA GLU A 34 19.44 -10.75 -4.87
C GLU A 34 20.27 -10.77 -3.58
N GLY A 35 19.75 -10.18 -2.49
CA GLY A 35 20.41 -10.21 -1.18
C GLY A 35 20.54 -11.62 -0.60
N ALA A 36 19.51 -12.46 -0.74
CA ALA A 36 19.55 -13.86 -0.31
C ALA A 36 20.58 -14.67 -1.12
N GLU A 37 20.52 -14.56 -2.45
CA GLU A 37 21.43 -15.29 -3.36
C GLU A 37 22.90 -14.91 -3.14
N GLU A 38 23.21 -13.63 -2.98
CA GLU A 38 24.58 -13.15 -2.68
C GLU A 38 25.10 -13.67 -1.31
N ALA A 39 24.19 -13.91 -0.37
CA ALA A 39 24.52 -14.52 0.92
C ALA A 39 24.57 -16.06 0.89
N GLY A 40 24.40 -16.68 -0.29
CA GLY A 40 24.41 -18.12 -0.47
C GLY A 40 23.15 -18.82 0.04
N ARG A 41 22.03 -18.11 0.17
CA ARG A 41 20.73 -18.63 0.60
C ARG A 41 19.82 -18.89 -0.60
N ASP A 42 18.93 -19.86 -0.50
CA ASP A 42 17.82 -19.96 -1.45
C ASP A 42 16.83 -18.83 -1.19
N LYS A 43 16.45 -18.10 -2.25
CA LYS A 43 15.45 -17.03 -2.16
C LYS A 43 14.10 -17.52 -1.62
N LYS A 44 13.79 -18.82 -1.76
CA LYS A 44 12.59 -19.46 -1.23
C LYS A 44 12.58 -19.58 0.29
N ASP A 45 13.76 -19.51 0.93
CA ASP A 45 13.87 -19.52 2.39
C ASP A 45 13.48 -18.18 3.01
N VAL A 46 13.34 -17.12 2.19
CA VAL A 46 12.90 -15.80 2.65
C VAL A 46 11.40 -15.66 2.45
N LYS A 47 10.65 -15.75 3.55
CA LYS A 47 9.21 -15.58 3.54
C LYS A 47 8.83 -14.12 3.21
N LEU A 48 7.86 -13.95 2.32
CA LEU A 48 7.45 -12.63 1.89
C LEU A 48 6.11 -12.23 2.51
N GLY A 49 6.05 -11.02 3.04
CA GLY A 49 4.82 -10.38 3.47
C GLY A 49 4.65 -9.02 2.80
N ILE A 50 3.42 -8.58 2.64
CA ILE A 50 3.11 -7.27 2.08
C ILE A 50 2.07 -6.55 2.92
N ILE A 51 2.24 -5.23 3.08
CA ILE A 51 1.32 -4.36 3.81
C ILE A 51 0.75 -3.33 2.85
N PHE A 52 -0.56 -3.26 2.74
CA PHE A 52 -1.28 -2.26 1.95
C PHE A 52 -1.98 -1.26 2.86
N HIS A 53 -1.77 0.03 2.63
CA HIS A 53 -2.70 1.04 3.11
C HIS A 53 -4.07 0.80 2.46
N THR A 54 -5.11 0.74 3.26
CA THR A 54 -6.45 0.39 2.80
C THR A 54 -7.44 1.47 3.22
N VAL A 55 -7.87 2.26 2.26
CA VAL A 55 -8.87 3.32 2.42
C VAL A 55 -10.23 2.73 2.05
N LEU A 56 -10.87 2.07 3.02
CA LEU A 56 -12.21 1.50 2.86
C LEU A 56 -13.25 2.57 3.19
N HIS A 57 -13.90 3.12 2.17
CA HIS A 57 -14.85 4.21 2.32
C HIS A 57 -15.90 4.20 1.20
N ASP A 58 -17.17 4.41 1.54
CA ASP A 58 -18.28 4.31 0.57
C ASP A 58 -18.39 5.55 -0.34
N HIS A 59 -17.84 6.69 0.09
CA HIS A 59 -17.78 7.91 -0.71
C HIS A 59 -16.44 8.00 -1.45
N ILE A 60 -16.43 7.62 -2.72
CA ILE A 60 -15.21 7.48 -3.53
C ILE A 60 -14.38 8.77 -3.65
N GLU A 61 -15.02 9.94 -3.63
CA GLU A 61 -14.31 11.23 -3.69
C GLU A 61 -13.48 11.45 -2.42
N GLN A 62 -14.06 11.19 -1.23
CA GLN A 62 -13.35 11.27 0.05
C GLN A 62 -12.24 10.22 0.13
N ALA A 63 -12.55 8.97 -0.23
CA ALA A 63 -11.54 7.90 -0.31
C ALA A 63 -10.35 8.30 -1.20
N THR A 64 -10.61 8.96 -2.32
CA THR A 64 -9.57 9.42 -3.24
C THR A 64 -8.69 10.50 -2.60
N LEU A 65 -9.28 11.46 -1.88
CA LEU A 65 -8.50 12.48 -1.16
C LEU A 65 -7.64 11.85 -0.06
N MET A 66 -8.20 10.94 0.74
CA MET A 66 -7.42 10.20 1.74
C MET A 66 -6.26 9.44 1.10
N ALA A 67 -6.48 8.79 -0.04
CA ALA A 67 -5.42 8.11 -0.78
C ALA A 67 -4.35 9.04 -1.34
N LYS A 68 -4.70 10.28 -1.73
CA LYS A 68 -3.72 11.31 -2.11
C LYS A 68 -2.83 11.70 -0.95
N SER A 69 -3.40 11.83 0.27
CA SER A 69 -2.61 12.04 1.47
C SER A 69 -1.64 10.87 1.72
N MET A 70 -2.12 9.62 1.56
CA MET A 70 -1.23 8.45 1.65
C MET A 70 -0.11 8.49 0.62
N ALA A 71 -0.42 8.81 -0.65
CA ALA A 71 0.59 8.91 -1.70
C ALA A 71 1.63 10.00 -1.41
N ALA A 72 1.19 11.16 -0.88
CA ALA A 72 2.09 12.24 -0.46
C ALA A 72 3.06 11.78 0.62
N GLY A 73 2.58 11.04 1.62
CA GLY A 73 3.45 10.46 2.65
C GLY A 73 4.44 9.44 2.08
N TYR A 74 4.06 8.64 1.08
CA TYR A 74 5.03 7.78 0.38
C TYR A 74 6.10 8.60 -0.32
N PHE A 75 5.75 9.69 -0.98
CA PHE A 75 6.74 10.58 -1.59
C PHE A 75 7.67 11.19 -0.54
N GLU A 76 7.13 11.67 0.58
CA GLU A 76 7.90 12.26 1.68
C GLU A 76 8.95 11.28 2.23
N TYR A 77 8.55 10.03 2.51
CA TYR A 77 9.45 9.05 3.12
C TYR A 77 10.32 8.28 2.14
N SER A 78 9.91 8.17 0.89
CA SER A 78 10.60 7.35 -0.11
C SER A 78 10.30 7.82 -1.54
N PRO A 79 10.84 8.99 -1.97
CA PRO A 79 10.59 9.55 -3.31
C PRO A 79 10.88 8.57 -4.44
N VAL A 80 11.85 7.67 -4.24
CA VAL A 80 12.21 6.64 -5.22
C VAL A 80 11.02 5.75 -5.63
N LEU A 81 10.00 5.61 -4.78
CA LEU A 81 8.79 4.85 -5.14
C LEU A 81 7.93 5.57 -6.18
N PHE A 82 7.95 6.90 -6.22
CA PHE A 82 7.37 7.70 -7.29
C PHE A 82 8.21 7.65 -8.56
N GLU A 83 9.52 7.84 -8.43
CA GLU A 83 10.48 7.83 -9.54
C GLU A 83 10.44 6.50 -10.31
N ASN A 84 10.35 5.37 -9.61
CA ASN A 84 10.23 4.05 -10.22
C ASN A 84 8.98 3.89 -11.11
N LEU A 85 7.95 4.68 -10.86
CA LEU A 85 6.72 4.70 -11.65
C LEU A 85 6.71 5.79 -12.74
N GLY A 86 7.75 6.59 -12.82
CA GLY A 86 7.82 7.75 -13.71
C GLY A 86 6.92 8.91 -13.24
N TYR A 87 6.54 8.91 -11.97
CA TYR A 87 5.75 9.99 -11.40
C TYR A 87 6.64 11.13 -10.92
N GLU A 88 6.16 12.35 -11.12
CA GLU A 88 6.81 13.58 -10.66
C GLU A 88 5.97 14.22 -9.55
N TRP A 89 6.67 14.84 -8.60
CA TRP A 89 6.03 15.69 -7.61
C TRP A 89 5.85 17.10 -8.15
N ASN A 90 4.64 17.45 -8.54
CA ASN A 90 4.31 18.72 -9.21
C ASN A 90 3.73 19.76 -8.23
N GLY A 91 4.05 19.65 -6.93
CA GLY A 91 3.58 20.54 -5.89
C GLY A 91 4.69 21.26 -5.14
N PRO A 92 4.33 22.05 -4.11
CA PRO A 92 5.30 22.65 -3.19
C PRO A 92 6.12 21.59 -2.47
N ASP A 93 7.22 22.02 -1.85
CA ASP A 93 8.05 21.14 -1.02
C ASP A 93 7.20 20.50 0.09
N PRO A 94 7.29 19.17 0.30
CA PRO A 94 6.54 18.49 1.36
C PRO A 94 6.76 19.11 2.76
N GLU A 95 7.96 19.59 3.06
CA GLU A 95 8.25 20.25 4.33
C GLU A 95 7.49 21.57 4.50
N GLU A 96 7.30 22.33 3.40
CA GLU A 96 6.47 23.54 3.41
C GLU A 96 4.99 23.20 3.65
N LEU A 97 4.51 22.11 3.04
CA LEU A 97 3.14 21.67 3.20
C LEU A 97 2.84 21.17 4.62
N LYS A 98 3.78 20.54 5.30
CA LYS A 98 3.63 20.10 6.68
C LYS A 98 3.50 21.25 7.71
N ALA A 99 3.81 22.47 7.32
CA ALA A 99 3.51 23.63 8.13
C ALA A 99 2.00 23.96 8.21
N ASN A 100 1.19 23.36 7.32
CA ASN A 100 -0.25 23.47 7.37
C ASN A 100 -0.82 22.54 8.47
N GLU A 101 -1.74 23.06 9.29
CA GLU A 101 -2.37 22.30 10.37
C GLU A 101 -3.12 21.07 9.88
N ASP A 102 -3.69 21.13 8.65
CA ASP A 102 -4.38 20.00 8.02
C ASP A 102 -3.44 18.86 7.58
N VAL A 103 -2.13 19.09 7.59
CA VAL A 103 -1.13 18.06 7.25
C VAL A 103 -0.37 17.59 8.50
N TRP A 104 -0.41 18.36 9.59
CA TRP A 104 0.32 18.04 10.80
C TRP A 104 -0.11 16.69 11.45
N PRO A 105 0.82 15.83 11.93
CA PRO A 105 2.30 15.97 11.92
C PRO A 105 2.95 15.59 10.58
N ASP A 106 2.27 14.85 9.75
CA ASP A 106 2.65 14.45 8.39
C ASP A 106 1.43 13.94 7.62
N PHE A 107 1.59 13.64 6.33
CA PHE A 107 0.50 13.21 5.45
C PHE A 107 -0.16 11.88 5.87
N HIS A 108 0.54 10.97 6.53
CA HIS A 108 -0.02 9.69 6.97
C HIS A 108 -0.77 9.77 8.30
N HIS A 109 -0.43 10.74 9.15
CA HIS A 109 -0.92 10.84 10.52
C HIS A 109 -1.73 12.12 10.77
N SER A 110 -2.09 12.86 9.74
CA SER A 110 -3.01 14.00 9.83
C SER A 110 -4.32 13.58 10.52
N SER A 111 -4.88 14.49 11.30
CA SER A 111 -6.15 14.29 11.99
C SER A 111 -7.36 14.30 11.05
N ASP A 112 -7.22 14.86 9.83
CA ASP A 112 -8.19 14.84 8.76
C ASP A 112 -7.51 14.55 7.42
N LEU A 113 -7.56 13.29 7.00
CA LEU A 113 -6.94 12.85 5.74
C LEU A 113 -7.64 13.36 4.50
N VAL A 114 -8.91 13.76 4.59
CA VAL A 114 -9.65 14.39 3.49
C VAL A 114 -9.14 15.82 3.28
N ALA A 115 -8.98 16.59 4.37
CA ALA A 115 -8.41 17.93 4.32
C ALA A 115 -6.96 17.89 3.83
N SER A 116 -6.12 17.01 4.41
CA SER A 116 -4.74 16.78 3.98
C SER A 116 -4.63 16.41 2.51
N GLY A 117 -5.49 15.50 2.03
CA GLY A 117 -5.54 15.11 0.63
C GLY A 117 -5.96 16.23 -0.31
N SER A 118 -6.77 17.18 0.17
CA SER A 118 -7.15 18.37 -0.59
C SER A 118 -5.98 19.32 -0.82
N ILE A 119 -5.05 19.41 0.15
CA ILE A 119 -3.81 20.20 0.02
C ILE A 119 -2.91 19.64 -1.10
N VAL A 120 -2.86 18.32 -1.26
CA VAL A 120 -2.07 17.64 -2.29
C VAL A 120 -2.92 17.20 -3.50
N ASN A 121 -3.97 17.95 -3.82
CA ASN A 121 -4.89 17.58 -4.90
C ASN A 121 -4.26 17.58 -6.31
N PHE A 122 -3.03 18.08 -6.48
CA PHE A 122 -2.22 17.94 -7.69
C PHE A 122 -1.77 16.48 -7.94
N ILE A 123 -1.76 15.60 -6.92
CA ILE A 123 -1.58 14.17 -7.10
C ILE A 123 -2.80 13.61 -7.82
N SER A 124 -2.60 12.91 -8.92
CA SER A 124 -3.69 12.30 -9.69
C SER A 124 -4.33 11.12 -8.94
N THR A 125 -5.54 10.77 -9.33
CA THR A 125 -6.21 9.56 -8.79
C THR A 125 -5.43 8.28 -9.10
N GLU A 126 -4.78 8.20 -10.26
CA GLU A 126 -3.93 7.08 -10.65
C GLU A 126 -2.70 6.96 -9.72
N GLN A 127 -2.01 8.08 -9.50
CA GLN A 127 -0.90 8.13 -8.57
C GLN A 127 -1.33 7.71 -7.15
N ALA A 128 -2.47 8.22 -6.66
CA ALA A 128 -2.99 7.87 -5.35
C ALA A 128 -3.28 6.35 -5.22
N ARG A 129 -3.91 5.75 -6.23
CA ARG A 129 -4.22 4.33 -6.30
C ARG A 129 -2.99 3.43 -6.43
N SER A 130 -1.86 3.97 -6.86
CA SER A 130 -0.58 3.24 -6.87
C SER A 130 0.01 3.03 -5.48
N PHE A 131 -0.52 3.72 -4.45
CA PHE A 131 0.02 3.67 -3.08
C PHE A 131 -0.98 3.17 -2.02
N ALA A 132 -2.27 3.07 -2.35
CA ALA A 132 -3.29 2.54 -1.45
C ALA A 132 -4.35 1.74 -2.20
N LEU A 133 -4.97 0.77 -1.53
CA LEU A 133 -6.24 0.19 -1.94
C LEU A 133 -7.35 1.17 -1.56
N VAL A 134 -8.27 1.49 -2.49
CA VAL A 134 -9.19 2.64 -2.34
C VAL A 134 -10.59 2.30 -2.82
N GLY A 135 -11.59 2.54 -1.99
CA GLY A 135 -12.99 2.45 -2.38
C GLY A 135 -13.84 1.57 -1.46
N GLY A 136 -14.96 1.06 -1.97
CA GLY A 136 -15.84 0.13 -1.27
C GLY A 136 -15.30 -1.31 -1.28
N ASN A 137 -16.09 -2.25 -0.76
CA ASN A 137 -15.69 -3.66 -0.63
C ASN A 137 -15.27 -4.29 -1.96
N ASP A 138 -16.05 -4.06 -3.01
CA ASP A 138 -15.78 -4.63 -4.35
C ASP A 138 -14.52 -4.00 -4.98
N ASP A 139 -14.33 -2.69 -4.79
CA ASP A 139 -13.14 -1.99 -5.27
C ASP A 139 -11.88 -2.53 -4.61
N ILE A 140 -11.89 -2.65 -3.27
CA ILE A 140 -10.75 -3.18 -2.50
C ILE A 140 -10.46 -4.63 -2.90
N SER A 141 -11.50 -5.47 -2.99
CA SER A 141 -11.35 -6.88 -3.38
C SER A 141 -10.74 -7.02 -4.76
N THR A 142 -11.23 -6.25 -5.74
CA THR A 142 -10.73 -6.26 -7.13
C THR A 142 -9.28 -5.79 -7.21
N GLN A 143 -8.95 -4.68 -6.57
CA GLN A 143 -7.58 -4.15 -6.55
C GLN A 143 -6.61 -5.14 -5.89
N LEU A 144 -7.00 -5.73 -4.76
CA LEU A 144 -6.18 -6.72 -4.06
C LEU A 144 -5.95 -7.97 -4.92
N LEU A 145 -7.00 -8.50 -5.56
CA LEU A 145 -6.88 -9.65 -6.46
C LEU A 145 -5.94 -9.36 -7.63
N ASN A 146 -6.04 -8.19 -8.26
CA ASN A 146 -5.15 -7.82 -9.36
C ASN A 146 -3.67 -7.81 -8.93
N VAL A 147 -3.37 -7.28 -7.74
CA VAL A 147 -2.00 -7.30 -7.21
C VAL A 147 -1.53 -8.72 -6.93
N LEU A 148 -2.37 -9.56 -6.31
CA LEU A 148 -2.00 -10.94 -5.97
C LEU A 148 -1.82 -11.81 -7.22
N TYR A 149 -2.67 -11.67 -8.24
CA TYR A 149 -2.50 -12.37 -9.51
C TYR A 149 -1.22 -11.95 -10.23
N THR A 150 -0.96 -10.64 -10.32
CA THR A 150 0.29 -10.14 -10.91
C THR A 150 1.53 -10.65 -10.17
N ALA A 151 1.48 -10.72 -8.85
CA ALA A 151 2.57 -11.30 -8.05
C ALA A 151 2.77 -12.80 -8.38
N ALA A 152 1.68 -13.57 -8.41
CA ALA A 152 1.73 -15.00 -8.70
C ALA A 152 2.25 -15.30 -10.12
N GLU A 153 1.85 -14.52 -11.13
CA GLU A 153 2.36 -14.62 -12.50
C GLU A 153 3.88 -14.37 -12.59
N ASN A 154 4.44 -13.63 -11.64
CA ASN A 154 5.88 -13.38 -11.50
C ASN A 154 6.58 -14.33 -10.51
N GLY A 155 5.92 -15.40 -10.10
CA GLY A 155 6.48 -16.42 -9.19
C GLY A 155 6.65 -15.93 -7.76
N ILE A 156 5.88 -14.91 -7.35
CA ILE A 156 5.87 -14.35 -6.00
C ILE A 156 4.66 -14.91 -5.25
N GLU A 157 4.92 -15.51 -4.12
CA GLU A 157 3.91 -15.96 -3.16
C GLU A 157 4.09 -15.19 -1.85
N PHE A 158 3.03 -14.51 -1.41
CA PHE A 158 3.01 -13.84 -0.12
C PHE A 158 2.47 -14.80 0.94
N GLU A 159 3.28 -15.09 1.96
CA GLU A 159 2.82 -15.85 3.13
C GLU A 159 1.83 -15.03 3.97
N HIS A 160 2.02 -13.71 3.99
CA HIS A 160 1.16 -12.78 4.72
C HIS A 160 0.80 -11.54 3.89
N VAL A 161 -0.49 -11.21 3.88
CA VAL A 161 -1.02 -9.97 3.33
C VAL A 161 -1.72 -9.21 4.45
N VAL A 162 -1.25 -7.99 4.72
CA VAL A 162 -1.81 -7.12 5.75
C VAL A 162 -2.55 -5.97 5.09
N LEU A 163 -3.84 -5.85 5.39
CA LEU A 163 -4.65 -4.70 5.04
C LEU A 163 -4.62 -3.73 6.22
N HIS A 164 -3.81 -2.68 6.10
CA HIS A 164 -3.64 -1.67 7.14
C HIS A 164 -4.76 -0.62 7.01
N PRO A 165 -5.66 -0.49 8.00
CA PRO A 165 -6.77 0.45 7.94
C PRO A 165 -6.29 1.89 7.95
N ILE A 166 -6.91 2.71 7.10
CA ILE A 166 -6.69 4.16 7.04
C ILE A 166 -8.05 4.82 7.33
N PRO A 167 -8.40 5.04 8.61
CA PRO A 167 -9.65 5.69 8.98
C PRO A 167 -9.56 7.21 8.91
N ASN A 168 -10.70 7.87 8.73
CA ASN A 168 -10.85 9.31 8.86
C ASN A 168 -12.18 9.68 9.52
N PRO A 169 -12.18 10.30 10.72
CA PRO A 169 -11.00 10.65 11.52
C PRO A 169 -10.27 9.40 12.06
N PRO A 170 -9.02 9.52 12.52
CA PRO A 170 -8.20 8.40 13.01
C PRO A 170 -8.65 7.93 14.40
N THR A 171 -9.88 7.51 14.51
CA THR A 171 -10.51 6.97 15.71
C THR A 171 -10.76 5.47 15.55
N PRO A 172 -10.90 4.70 16.64
CA PRO A 172 -11.29 3.31 16.54
C PRO A 172 -12.57 3.16 15.72
N ASP A 173 -12.48 2.45 14.61
CA ASP A 173 -13.61 2.14 13.74
C ASP A 173 -14.29 0.86 14.26
N GLU A 174 -15.11 1.02 15.29
CA GLU A 174 -15.84 -0.05 15.96
C GLU A 174 -17.34 0.08 15.69
N GLY A 175 -17.98 -0.99 15.27
CA GLY A 175 -19.42 -1.03 15.10
C GLY A 175 -19.87 -1.57 13.74
N PRO A 176 -21.19 -1.56 13.48
CA PRO A 176 -21.76 -2.03 12.21
C PRO A 176 -21.23 -1.24 11.01
N GLY A 177 -20.74 -1.96 10.00
CA GLY A 177 -20.18 -1.37 8.80
C GLY A 177 -18.74 -0.87 8.93
N SER A 178 -18.12 -1.07 10.10
CA SER A 178 -16.72 -0.70 10.34
C SER A 178 -15.74 -1.52 9.49
N TYR A 179 -14.52 -1.02 9.38
CA TYR A 179 -13.41 -1.74 8.74
C TYR A 179 -13.21 -3.13 9.38
N LEU A 180 -13.22 -3.21 10.71
CA LEU A 180 -13.03 -4.45 11.48
C LEU A 180 -14.17 -5.47 11.27
N GLU A 181 -15.33 -5.02 10.85
CA GLU A 181 -16.45 -5.89 10.50
C GLU A 181 -16.41 -6.27 9.00
N ARG A 182 -16.27 -5.29 8.10
CA ARG A 182 -16.39 -5.46 6.66
C ARG A 182 -15.24 -6.28 6.07
N VAL A 183 -14.01 -6.03 6.49
CA VAL A 183 -12.85 -6.75 5.94
C VAL A 183 -12.95 -8.26 6.17
N PRO A 184 -13.11 -8.77 7.40
CA PRO A 184 -13.16 -10.21 7.63
C PRO A 184 -14.44 -10.89 7.12
N ARG A 185 -15.55 -10.17 7.02
CA ARG A 185 -16.85 -10.77 6.63
C ARG A 185 -17.16 -10.68 5.14
N GLU A 186 -16.62 -9.69 4.45
CA GLU A 186 -16.99 -9.40 3.06
C GLU A 186 -15.75 -9.45 2.13
N ILE A 187 -14.70 -8.68 2.41
CA ILE A 187 -13.54 -8.57 1.53
C ILE A 187 -12.71 -9.86 1.52
N LEU A 188 -12.28 -10.34 2.68
CA LEU A 188 -11.41 -11.52 2.75
C LEU A 188 -12.08 -12.79 2.21
N PRO A 189 -13.37 -13.08 2.47
CA PRO A 189 -14.05 -14.22 1.86
C PRO A 189 -14.16 -14.11 0.34
N ALA A 190 -14.48 -12.92 -0.20
CA ALA A 190 -14.56 -12.68 -1.64
C ALA A 190 -13.20 -12.95 -2.33
N VAL A 191 -12.12 -12.41 -1.77
CA VAL A 191 -10.75 -12.61 -2.28
C VAL A 191 -10.34 -14.09 -2.21
N ARG A 192 -10.55 -14.76 -1.06
CA ARG A 192 -10.22 -16.19 -0.90
C ARG A 192 -10.97 -17.09 -1.87
N ASN A 193 -12.26 -16.83 -2.08
CA ASN A 193 -13.07 -17.59 -3.02
C ASN A 193 -12.56 -17.42 -4.47
N ALA A 194 -12.24 -16.21 -4.89
CA ALA A 194 -11.69 -15.93 -6.21
C ALA A 194 -10.34 -16.63 -6.44
N LEU A 195 -9.42 -16.57 -5.46
CA LEU A 195 -8.13 -17.25 -5.54
C LEU A 195 -8.28 -18.78 -5.60
N SER A 196 -9.21 -19.36 -4.83
CA SER A 196 -9.45 -20.81 -4.83
C SER A 196 -10.01 -21.30 -6.17
N THR A 197 -10.81 -20.49 -6.86
CA THR A 197 -11.43 -20.85 -8.15
C THR A 197 -10.42 -20.76 -9.30
N SER A 198 -9.42 -19.93 -9.21
CA SER A 198 -8.39 -19.74 -10.26
C SER A 198 -7.24 -20.74 -10.19
N LEU A 199 -7.11 -21.48 -9.07
CA LEU A 199 -6.04 -22.45 -8.83
C LEU A 199 -6.51 -23.93 -8.99
N GLY A 200 -7.79 -24.17 -9.28
CA GLY A 200 -8.40 -25.47 -9.55
C GLY A 200 -8.76 -25.65 -11.01
#